data_61b65c3a4c36bb2465ad503115586e37
#
_entry.id   61b65c3a4c36bb2465ad503115586e37
#
_cell.length_a   1.000
_cell.length_b   1.000
_cell.length_c   1.000
_cell.angle_alpha   90.00
_cell.angle_beta   90.00
_cell.angle_gamma   90.00
#
_symmetry.space_group_name_H-M   'P 1'
#
loop_
_entity.id
_entity.type
_entity.pdbx_description
1 polymer ?
#
loop_
_entity_poly.entity_id
_entity_poly.type
_entity_poly.pdbx_seq_one_letter_code
_entity_poly.pdbx_strand_id
1 'polypeptide(L)'
;MTITTSPDLAAAEVAQRIRTGRNFLITGHRNPDGDALGSAIALQRLIRQMGKTSRIVVRDGFAKPLFSIPGAEEVVISDTLPPDYPKGYDALFTMECPEVHRAGYEVLPGPVVNIDHHLGNEMYGEINYLDVEAPSVGEMVLQLNRNHLRLPLDKETATAIYVSLATD
;
A
#
# COMPACT_ATOMS: atom_id res chain seq x y z
N MET A 1 18.81 9.48 17.52
CA MET A 1 17.94 10.58 17.09
C MET A 1 17.21 10.11 15.82
N THR A 2 15.94 9.79 15.92
CA THR A 2 15.17 9.37 14.75
C THR A 2 14.89 10.62 13.93
N ILE A 3 15.52 10.75 12.78
CA ILE A 3 15.20 11.84 11.85
C ILE A 3 13.82 11.53 11.29
N THR A 4 12.79 12.23 11.74
CA THR A 4 11.46 12.13 11.16
C THR A 4 11.51 12.75 9.78
N THR A 5 11.51 11.90 8.76
CA THR A 5 11.41 12.34 7.37
C THR A 5 10.04 12.98 7.17
N SER A 6 9.98 14.14 6.49
CA SER A 6 8.69 14.74 6.16
C SER A 6 7.87 13.80 5.26
N PRO A 7 6.52 13.84 5.31
CA PRO A 7 5.69 13.00 4.44
C PRO A 7 6.05 13.14 2.96
N ASP A 8 6.31 14.34 2.48
CA ASP A 8 6.66 14.56 1.07
C ASP A 8 8.01 13.95 0.68
N LEU A 9 9.02 14.03 1.55
CA LEU A 9 10.32 13.38 1.31
C LEU A 9 10.18 11.86 1.32
N ALA A 10 9.39 11.32 2.25
CA ALA A 10 9.11 9.88 2.28
C ALA A 10 8.36 9.43 1.01
N ALA A 11 7.38 10.21 0.55
CA ALA A 11 6.68 9.94 -0.70
C ALA A 11 7.63 9.95 -1.90
N ALA A 12 8.61 10.87 -1.93
CA ALA A 12 9.63 10.89 -2.97
C ALA A 12 10.49 9.60 -2.95
N GLU A 13 10.84 9.09 -1.78
CA GLU A 13 11.58 7.83 -1.63
C GLU A 13 10.74 6.64 -2.11
N VAL A 14 9.44 6.61 -1.79
CA VAL A 14 8.51 5.60 -2.29
C VAL A 14 8.46 5.62 -3.82
N ALA A 15 8.31 6.81 -4.41
CA ALA A 15 8.30 6.96 -5.87
C ALA A 15 9.60 6.45 -6.50
N GLN A 16 10.74 6.74 -5.89
CA GLN A 16 12.04 6.26 -6.38
C GLN A 16 12.15 4.73 -6.29
N ARG A 17 11.67 4.12 -5.20
CA ARG A 17 11.63 2.66 -5.06
C ARG A 17 10.77 2.03 -6.17
N ILE A 18 9.62 2.62 -6.49
CA ILE A 18 8.77 2.14 -7.57
C ILE A 18 9.47 2.29 -8.92
N ARG A 19 10.12 3.42 -9.18
CA ARG A 19 10.83 3.66 -10.45
C ARG A 19 11.98 2.69 -10.69
N THR A 20 12.74 2.38 -9.67
CA THR A 20 13.93 1.53 -9.78
C THR A 20 13.61 0.03 -9.70
N GLY A 21 12.51 -0.34 -9.06
CA GLY A 21 12.06 -1.72 -8.95
C GLY A 21 11.22 -2.17 -10.14
N ARG A 22 10.86 -3.44 -10.16
CA ARG A 22 10.06 -4.07 -11.23
C ARG A 22 8.89 -4.88 -10.74
N ASN A 23 9.02 -5.56 -9.61
CA ASN A 23 8.02 -6.47 -9.09
C ASN A 23 7.77 -6.18 -7.60
N PHE A 24 6.50 -5.96 -7.25
CA PHE A 24 6.11 -5.52 -5.93
C PHE A 24 4.99 -6.40 -5.35
N LEU A 25 5.05 -6.59 -4.05
CA LEU A 25 3.98 -7.19 -3.29
C LEU A 25 3.32 -6.10 -2.43
N ILE A 26 2.00 -6.18 -2.28
CA ILE A 26 1.23 -5.22 -1.47
C ILE A 26 0.37 -6.02 -0.51
N THR A 27 0.32 -5.60 0.74
CA THR A 27 -0.59 -6.15 1.74
C THR A 27 -1.22 -5.05 2.58
N GLY A 28 -2.30 -5.35 3.26
CA GLY A 28 -2.97 -4.49 4.23
C GLY A 28 -3.07 -5.16 5.59
N HIS A 29 -3.77 -4.52 6.53
CA HIS A 29 -3.99 -5.11 7.84
C HIS A 29 -4.98 -6.28 7.80
N ARG A 30 -5.01 -7.07 8.86
CA ARG A 30 -6.01 -8.14 9.05
C ARG A 30 -7.42 -7.56 8.99
N ASN A 31 -8.36 -8.36 8.46
CA ASN A 31 -9.73 -7.90 8.22
C ASN A 31 -9.75 -6.56 7.46
N PRO A 32 -9.20 -6.54 6.23
CA PRO A 32 -9.00 -5.28 5.53
C PRO A 32 -10.33 -4.55 5.30
N ASP A 33 -10.32 -3.28 5.60
CA ASP A 33 -11.42 -2.36 5.37
C ASP A 33 -11.29 -1.62 4.03
N GLY A 34 -12.14 -0.63 3.80
CA GLY A 34 -12.12 0.12 2.55
C GLY A 34 -10.85 0.96 2.36
N ASP A 35 -10.24 1.47 3.44
CA ASP A 35 -8.99 2.23 3.32
C ASP A 35 -7.82 1.31 2.97
N ALA A 36 -7.65 0.21 3.70
CA ALA A 36 -6.58 -0.74 3.40
C ALA A 36 -6.69 -1.29 1.97
N LEU A 37 -7.90 -1.69 1.57
CA LEU A 37 -8.13 -2.31 0.27
C LEU A 37 -8.09 -1.29 -0.88
N GLY A 38 -8.77 -0.16 -0.70
CA GLY A 38 -8.82 0.89 -1.72
C GLY A 38 -7.44 1.49 -1.99
N SER A 39 -6.66 1.76 -0.95
CA SER A 39 -5.30 2.29 -1.10
C SER A 39 -4.36 1.27 -1.76
N ALA A 40 -4.47 -0.01 -1.39
CA ALA A 40 -3.67 -1.08 -2.02
C ALA A 40 -3.99 -1.22 -3.51
N ILE A 41 -5.27 -1.22 -3.88
CA ILE A 41 -5.69 -1.32 -5.29
C ILE A 41 -5.25 -0.08 -6.08
N ALA A 42 -5.39 1.11 -5.52
CA ALA A 42 -4.93 2.34 -6.16
C ALA A 42 -3.43 2.31 -6.44
N LEU A 43 -2.63 1.91 -5.45
CA LEU A 43 -1.18 1.79 -5.60
C LEU A 43 -0.82 0.74 -6.67
N GLN A 44 -1.47 -0.42 -6.65
CA GLN A 44 -1.27 -1.46 -7.65
C GLN A 44 -1.51 -0.95 -9.06
N ARG A 45 -2.59 -0.21 -9.27
CA ARG A 45 -2.94 0.34 -10.58
C ARG A 45 -1.91 1.35 -11.07
N LEU A 46 -1.42 2.21 -10.20
CA LEU A 46 -0.36 3.17 -10.55
C LEU A 46 0.95 2.45 -10.91
N ILE A 47 1.34 1.45 -10.14
CA ILE A 47 2.53 0.63 -10.44
C ILE A 47 2.39 -0.04 -11.81
N ARG A 48 1.23 -0.60 -12.12
CA ARG A 48 0.97 -1.26 -13.40
C ARG A 48 0.97 -0.28 -14.58
N GLN A 49 0.51 0.96 -14.39
CA GLN A 49 0.62 2.01 -15.42
C GLN A 49 2.06 2.29 -15.82
N MET A 50 3.02 2.07 -14.92
CA MET A 50 4.45 2.23 -15.21
C MET A 50 5.06 1.01 -15.91
N GLY A 51 4.25 0.03 -16.31
CA GLY A 51 4.71 -1.20 -16.95
C GLY A 51 5.35 -2.19 -15.99
N LYS A 52 5.09 -2.05 -14.69
CA LYS A 52 5.66 -2.92 -13.64
C LYS A 52 4.61 -3.90 -13.13
N THR A 53 5.06 -4.91 -12.42
CA THR A 53 4.17 -5.94 -11.85
C THR A 53 3.93 -5.70 -10.37
N SER A 54 2.72 -5.99 -9.94
CA SER A 54 2.33 -5.92 -8.53
C SER A 54 1.20 -6.89 -8.24
N ARG A 55 1.23 -7.47 -7.05
CA ARG A 55 0.21 -8.38 -6.54
C ARG A 55 -0.22 -7.91 -5.16
N ILE A 56 -1.50 -8.06 -4.87
CA ILE A 56 -2.05 -7.80 -3.54
C ILE A 56 -2.36 -9.14 -2.89
N VAL A 57 -1.82 -9.36 -1.70
CA VAL A 57 -2.16 -10.50 -0.86
C VAL A 57 -2.58 -9.98 0.51
N VAL A 58 -3.69 -10.48 1.04
CA VAL A 58 -4.17 -10.15 2.38
C VAL A 58 -4.41 -11.43 3.17
N ARG A 59 -4.25 -11.35 4.49
CA ARG A 59 -4.38 -12.51 5.36
C ARG A 59 -5.81 -13.01 5.46
N ASP A 60 -6.75 -12.09 5.54
CA ASP A 60 -8.16 -12.38 5.81
C ASP A 60 -9.05 -11.90 4.67
N GLY A 61 -10.22 -12.52 4.55
CA GLY A 61 -11.27 -12.05 3.65
C GLY A 61 -11.80 -10.67 4.06
N PHE A 62 -12.52 -10.04 3.16
CA PHE A 62 -13.08 -8.71 3.37
C PHE A 62 -14.58 -8.67 3.03
N ALA A 63 -15.26 -7.62 3.48
CA ALA A 63 -16.71 -7.47 3.36
C ALA A 63 -17.17 -7.44 1.92
N LYS A 64 -18.34 -8.06 1.63
CA LYS A 64 -18.93 -8.15 0.28
C LYS A 64 -18.98 -6.82 -0.48
N PRO A 65 -19.39 -5.68 0.13
CA PRO A 65 -19.42 -4.41 -0.61
C PRO A 65 -18.07 -4.00 -1.21
N LEU A 66 -16.96 -4.40 -0.60
CA LEU A 66 -15.63 -4.05 -1.07
C LEU A 66 -15.25 -4.77 -2.39
N PHE A 67 -15.94 -5.87 -2.74
CA PHE A 67 -15.75 -6.53 -4.02
C PHE A 67 -16.23 -5.68 -5.22
N SER A 68 -16.97 -4.60 -4.96
CA SER A 68 -17.36 -3.64 -6.00
C SER A 68 -16.22 -2.70 -6.43
N ILE A 69 -15.13 -2.65 -5.68
CA ILE A 69 -13.95 -1.87 -6.09
C ILE A 69 -13.33 -2.54 -7.30
N PRO A 70 -13.17 -1.84 -8.44
CA PRO A 70 -12.52 -2.42 -9.60
C PRO A 70 -11.10 -2.91 -9.29
N GLY A 71 -10.84 -4.20 -9.47
CA GLY A 71 -9.59 -4.85 -9.12
C GLY A 71 -9.65 -5.68 -7.84
N ALA A 72 -10.71 -5.57 -7.04
CA ALA A 72 -10.83 -6.36 -5.80
C ALA A 72 -10.85 -7.87 -6.07
N GLU A 73 -11.34 -8.30 -7.23
CA GLU A 73 -11.36 -9.71 -7.63
C GLU A 73 -9.97 -10.32 -7.84
N GLU A 74 -8.96 -9.50 -8.02
CA GLU A 74 -7.58 -9.94 -8.18
C GLU A 74 -6.84 -10.10 -6.84
N VAL A 75 -7.40 -9.60 -5.74
CA VAL A 75 -6.78 -9.70 -4.42
C VAL A 75 -6.75 -11.14 -3.95
N VAL A 76 -5.55 -11.62 -3.61
CA VAL A 76 -5.35 -12.98 -3.11
C VAL A 76 -5.53 -12.98 -1.60
N ILE A 77 -6.38 -13.87 -1.11
CA ILE A 77 -6.57 -14.11 0.32
C ILE A 77 -5.76 -15.35 0.67
N SER A 78 -4.76 -15.20 1.55
CA SER A 78 -3.88 -16.30 1.92
C SER A 78 -3.30 -16.08 3.32
N ASP A 79 -3.20 -17.14 4.08
CA ASP A 79 -2.56 -17.15 5.40
C ASP A 79 -1.03 -17.19 5.33
N THR A 80 -0.49 -17.33 4.13
CA THR A 80 0.96 -17.29 3.87
C THR A 80 1.28 -16.29 2.77
N LEU A 81 2.46 -15.67 2.85
CA LEU A 81 3.01 -14.87 1.77
C LEU A 81 3.36 -15.80 0.58
N PRO A 82 3.43 -15.26 -0.66
CA PRO A 82 3.80 -16.07 -1.81
C PRO A 82 5.12 -16.82 -1.60
N PRO A 83 5.26 -18.07 -2.10
CA PRO A 83 6.47 -18.85 -1.91
C PRO A 83 7.74 -18.22 -2.47
N ASP A 84 7.63 -17.39 -3.49
CA ASP A 84 8.73 -16.66 -4.09
C ASP A 84 9.10 -15.36 -3.34
N TYR A 85 8.34 -14.98 -2.32
CA TYR A 85 8.67 -13.84 -1.47
C TYR A 85 9.70 -14.24 -0.39
N PRO A 86 10.72 -13.42 -0.06
CA PRO A 86 10.94 -12.05 -0.58
C PRO A 86 11.76 -11.99 -1.88
N LYS A 87 12.34 -13.08 -2.33
CA LYS A 87 13.39 -13.11 -3.34
C LYS A 87 12.95 -12.61 -4.72
N GLY A 88 11.69 -12.84 -5.07
CA GLY A 88 11.12 -12.39 -6.35
C GLY A 88 10.63 -10.96 -6.37
N TYR A 89 10.80 -10.19 -5.28
CA TYR A 89 10.17 -8.88 -5.12
C TYR A 89 11.19 -7.80 -4.74
N ASP A 90 11.01 -6.61 -5.30
CA ASP A 90 11.85 -5.44 -5.01
C ASP A 90 11.41 -4.70 -3.75
N ALA A 91 10.14 -4.83 -3.35
CA ALA A 91 9.62 -4.38 -2.08
C ALA A 91 8.26 -5.01 -1.77
N LEU A 92 7.95 -5.06 -0.48
CA LEU A 92 6.60 -5.28 0.04
C LEU A 92 6.07 -3.95 0.56
N PHE A 93 4.92 -3.52 0.05
CA PHE A 93 4.19 -2.37 0.60
C PHE A 93 3.20 -2.85 1.65
N THR A 94 3.26 -2.27 2.85
CA THR A 94 2.23 -2.46 3.87
C THR A 94 1.36 -1.22 3.91
N MET A 95 0.06 -1.42 3.70
CA MET A 95 -0.94 -0.35 3.64
C MET A 95 -1.75 -0.36 4.92
N GLU A 96 -1.76 0.78 5.63
CA GLU A 96 -2.54 0.94 6.86
C GLU A 96 -2.18 -0.05 7.98
N CYS A 97 -0.87 -0.31 8.13
CA CYS A 97 -0.35 -1.22 9.15
C CYS A 97 0.61 -0.47 10.08
N PRO A 98 0.13 0.06 11.22
CA PRO A 98 1.02 0.76 12.16
C PRO A 98 2.04 -0.15 12.82
N GLU A 99 1.78 -1.44 12.86
CA GLU A 99 2.63 -2.47 13.48
C GLU A 99 2.78 -3.66 12.54
N VAL A 100 3.94 -4.31 12.55
CA VAL A 100 4.22 -5.47 11.67
C VAL A 100 3.14 -6.54 11.75
N HIS A 101 2.75 -6.89 12.97
CA HIS A 101 1.79 -7.98 13.19
C HIS A 101 0.37 -7.68 12.67
N ARG A 102 0.05 -6.41 12.41
CA ARG A 102 -1.27 -6.02 11.88
C ARG A 102 -1.52 -6.59 10.48
N ALA A 103 -0.48 -6.85 9.71
CA ALA A 103 -0.61 -7.52 8.42
C ALA A 103 -1.06 -8.99 8.54
N GLY A 104 -0.96 -9.58 9.72
CA GLY A 104 -1.39 -10.95 10.00
C GLY A 104 -0.36 -12.01 9.65
N TYR A 105 0.84 -11.62 9.27
CA TYR A 105 1.97 -12.52 9.04
C TYR A 105 2.98 -12.37 10.17
N GLU A 106 3.60 -13.48 10.56
CA GLU A 106 4.53 -13.50 11.71
C GLU A 106 5.75 -12.60 11.46
N VAL A 107 6.29 -12.65 10.27
CA VAL A 107 7.41 -11.83 9.83
C VAL A 107 7.20 -11.33 8.40
N LEU A 108 7.76 -10.15 8.12
CA LEU A 108 7.78 -9.57 6.79
C LEU A 108 9.25 -9.40 6.35
N PRO A 109 9.90 -10.47 5.86
CA PRO A 109 11.29 -10.39 5.45
C PRO A 109 11.46 -9.55 4.18
N GLY A 110 12.69 -9.10 3.93
CA GLY A 110 13.04 -8.29 2.76
C GLY A 110 12.73 -6.81 2.91
N PRO A 111 12.85 -6.02 1.84
CA PRO A 111 12.58 -4.58 1.87
C PRO A 111 11.08 -4.31 2.05
N VAL A 112 10.72 -3.62 3.12
CA VAL A 112 9.34 -3.22 3.43
C VAL A 112 9.21 -1.71 3.29
N VAL A 113 8.15 -1.28 2.62
CA VAL A 113 7.73 0.11 2.52
C VAL A 113 6.39 0.24 3.26
N ASN A 114 6.39 0.95 4.38
CA ASN A 114 5.18 1.18 5.15
C ASN A 114 4.52 2.50 4.76
N ILE A 115 3.25 2.45 4.37
CA ILE A 115 2.44 3.63 4.07
C ILE A 115 1.27 3.64 5.02
N ASP A 116 1.22 4.64 5.91
CA ASP A 116 0.26 4.66 7.01
C ASP A 116 -0.03 6.08 7.52
N HIS A 117 -1.16 6.25 8.18
CA HIS A 117 -1.53 7.52 8.79
C HIS A 117 -1.84 7.43 10.29
N HIS A 118 -1.61 6.29 10.91
CA HIS A 118 -1.90 6.09 12.33
C HIS A 118 -0.83 6.72 13.24
N LEU A 119 -1.29 7.35 14.32
CA LEU A 119 -0.42 7.71 15.43
C LEU A 119 0.16 6.45 16.07
N GLY A 120 1.43 6.53 16.50
CA GLY A 120 2.08 5.40 17.15
C GLY A 120 2.60 4.32 16.20
N ASN A 121 2.70 4.63 14.91
CA ASN A 121 3.34 3.73 13.95
C ASN A 121 4.76 3.38 14.39
N GLU A 122 5.11 2.08 14.35
CA GLU A 122 6.41 1.56 14.79
C GLU A 122 7.57 1.88 13.85
N MET A 123 7.31 2.49 12.69
CA MET A 123 8.33 2.86 11.71
C MET A 123 9.24 1.69 11.31
N TYR A 124 8.65 0.52 11.12
CA TYR A 124 9.37 -0.74 10.89
C TYR A 124 9.84 -0.95 9.44
N GLY A 125 9.40 -0.11 8.53
CA GLY A 125 9.79 -0.21 7.13
C GLY A 125 11.20 0.31 6.87
N GLU A 126 11.81 -0.13 5.79
CA GLU A 126 13.01 0.51 5.24
C GLU A 126 12.70 1.93 4.76
N ILE A 127 11.49 2.11 4.20
CA ILE A 127 10.90 3.41 3.93
C ILE A 127 9.59 3.49 4.71
N ASN A 128 9.36 4.59 5.42
CA ASN A 128 8.13 4.84 6.16
C ASN A 128 7.52 6.16 5.68
N TYR A 129 6.49 6.03 4.84
CA TYR A 129 5.68 7.15 4.43
C TYR A 129 4.51 7.26 5.42
N LEU A 130 4.71 8.09 6.44
CA LEU A 130 3.74 8.32 7.51
C LEU A 130 3.24 9.76 7.44
N ASP A 131 1.93 9.93 7.37
CA ASP A 131 1.27 11.24 7.46
C ASP A 131 0.02 11.16 8.34
N VAL A 132 0.18 11.51 9.61
CA VAL A 132 -0.91 11.46 10.60
C VAL A 132 -2.01 12.49 10.37
N GLU A 133 -1.75 13.49 9.53
CA GLU A 133 -2.75 14.49 9.15
C GLU A 133 -3.56 14.07 7.92
N ALA A 134 -3.15 13.02 7.23
CA ALA A 134 -3.88 12.53 6.07
C ALA A 134 -5.22 11.89 6.48
N PRO A 135 -6.31 12.20 5.77
CA PRO A 135 -7.62 11.63 6.09
C PRO A 135 -7.74 10.14 5.78
N SER A 136 -6.91 9.63 4.90
CA SER A 136 -6.85 8.20 4.55
C SER A 136 -5.55 7.85 3.87
N VAL A 137 -5.19 6.58 3.85
CA VAL A 137 -4.00 6.11 3.11
C VAL A 137 -4.22 6.22 1.60
N GLY A 138 -5.45 6.12 1.12
CA GLY A 138 -5.77 6.37 -0.29
C GLY A 138 -5.50 7.81 -0.71
N GLU A 139 -5.73 8.77 0.17
CA GLU A 139 -5.36 10.16 -0.09
C GLU A 139 -3.84 10.31 -0.17
N MET A 140 -3.09 9.61 0.67
CA MET A 140 -1.63 9.59 0.60
C MET A 140 -1.13 9.02 -0.73
N VAL A 141 -1.78 7.97 -1.25
CA VAL A 141 -1.47 7.43 -2.59
C VAL A 141 -1.77 8.47 -3.68
N LEU A 142 -2.86 9.23 -3.54
CA LEU A 142 -3.16 10.33 -4.45
C LEU A 142 -2.07 11.40 -4.43
N GLN A 143 -1.60 11.81 -3.25
CA GLN A 143 -0.52 12.79 -3.11
C GLN A 143 0.80 12.27 -3.67
N LEU A 144 1.12 10.99 -3.43
CA LEU A 144 2.27 10.31 -4.04
C LEU A 144 2.23 10.44 -5.57
N ASN A 145 1.07 10.21 -6.16
CA ASN A 145 0.91 10.34 -7.62
C ASN A 145 1.02 11.78 -8.08
N ARG A 146 0.29 12.70 -7.45
CA ARG A 146 0.25 14.11 -7.87
C ARG A 146 1.61 14.78 -7.79
N ASN A 147 2.37 14.50 -6.75
CA ASN A 147 3.61 15.21 -6.47
C ASN A 147 4.84 14.52 -7.06
N HIS A 148 4.82 13.21 -7.23
CA HIS A 148 6.02 12.43 -7.56
C HIS A 148 5.88 11.52 -8.78
N LEU A 149 4.85 10.66 -8.88
CA LEU A 149 4.69 9.76 -10.03
C LEU A 149 4.13 10.48 -11.25
N ARG A 150 3.17 11.36 -11.06
CA ARG A 150 2.55 12.21 -12.08
C ARG A 150 1.93 11.42 -13.25
N LEU A 151 1.31 10.30 -12.91
CA LEU A 151 0.60 9.46 -13.87
C LEU A 151 -0.84 9.94 -14.07
N PRO A 152 -1.45 9.67 -15.23
CA PRO A 152 -2.88 9.90 -15.42
C PRO A 152 -3.69 9.12 -14.39
N LEU A 153 -4.68 9.75 -13.78
CA LEU A 153 -5.59 9.12 -12.85
C LEU A 153 -6.83 8.65 -13.60
N ASP A 154 -6.93 7.35 -13.84
CA ASP A 154 -8.10 6.79 -14.48
C ASP A 154 -9.29 6.66 -13.49
N LYS A 155 -10.48 6.41 -14.04
CA LYS A 155 -11.72 6.30 -13.26
C LYS A 155 -11.64 5.21 -12.19
N GLU A 156 -11.04 4.09 -12.51
CA GLU A 156 -10.98 2.93 -11.61
C GLU A 156 -10.01 3.18 -10.44
N THR A 157 -8.87 3.80 -10.71
CA THR A 157 -7.94 4.23 -9.67
C THR A 157 -8.58 5.29 -8.77
N ALA A 158 -9.27 6.27 -9.37
CA ALA A 158 -10.00 7.29 -8.62
C ALA A 158 -11.11 6.68 -7.75
N THR A 159 -11.80 5.64 -8.25
CA THR A 159 -12.82 4.92 -7.48
C THR A 159 -12.22 4.24 -6.25
N ALA A 160 -11.09 3.57 -6.40
CA ALA A 160 -10.40 2.93 -5.28
C ALA A 160 -9.98 3.97 -4.21
N ILE A 161 -9.43 5.09 -4.62
CA ILE A 161 -9.08 6.20 -3.73
C ILE A 161 -10.32 6.76 -3.03
N TYR A 162 -11.42 6.93 -3.76
CA TYR A 162 -12.66 7.43 -3.20
C TYR A 162 -13.22 6.49 -2.11
N VAL A 163 -13.21 5.18 -2.35
CA VAL A 163 -13.66 4.20 -1.36
C VAL A 163 -12.79 4.26 -0.11
N SER A 164 -11.47 4.35 -0.28
CA SER A 164 -10.54 4.53 0.83
C SER A 164 -10.91 5.75 1.68
N LEU A 165 -11.10 6.89 1.04
CA LEU A 165 -11.43 8.14 1.72
C LEU A 165 -12.82 8.13 2.37
N ALA A 166 -13.80 7.53 1.70
CA ALA A 166 -15.20 7.55 2.16
C ALA A 166 -15.48 6.58 3.30
N THR A 167 -14.64 5.56 3.48
CA THR A 167 -14.84 4.50 4.49
C THR A 167 -13.94 4.63 5.71
N ASP A 168 -13.01 5.56 5.69
CA ASP A 168 -12.11 5.80 6.81
C ASP A 168 -12.66 6.83 7.82
#